data_b440791d1e33660e4ca6fb50625a37c6
#
_entry.id   b440791d1e33660e4ca6fb50625a37c6
#
_cell.length_a   1.000
_cell.length_b   1.000
_cell.length_c   1.000
_cell.angle_alpha   90.00
_cell.angle_beta   90.00
_cell.angle_gamma   90.00
#
_symmetry.space_group_name_H-M   'P 1'
#
loop_
_entity.id
_entity.type
_entity.pdbx_description
1 polymer ?
#
loop_
_entity_poly.entity_id
_entity_poly.type
_entity_poly.pdbx_seq_one_letter_code
_entity_poly.pdbx_strand_id
1 'polypeptide(L)'
;MREWILTFLEEKQNLSSNSKQSYKYDLEQFLDLIGERISETSLKIYQAQLSNFKISAQKRKVSACNQFLYFLYQKGKIGTFYRLELPKQAEKKQVKSELLDLSSFWQESTYPEGRLIALLIVELGLLPSEILTIKISDVNLDFQILRINKASQQRILSLPTKLLAELEPLMGQTYLFEKTGKPYSRQWAFRQLEAFLKEKGFVDLSAQGLREQFILRQIEEKVDLYEIAKKLGLKTVMTLEKYR
;
A
#
# COMPACT_ATOMS: atom_id res chain seq x y z
N MET A 1 -4.08 15.41 -28.98
CA MET A 1 -3.98 15.46 -27.51
C MET A 1 -3.32 14.21 -26.90
N ARG A 2 -3.59 13.02 -27.44
CA ARG A 2 -2.99 11.76 -26.94
C ARG A 2 -1.46 11.73 -26.98
N GLU A 3 -0.85 12.33 -27.98
CA GLU A 3 0.60 12.47 -28.11
C GLU A 3 1.26 13.09 -26.87
N TRP A 4 0.53 13.97 -26.16
CA TRP A 4 1.03 14.67 -24.97
C TRP A 4 0.99 13.84 -23.68
N ILE A 5 0.29 12.68 -23.67
CA ILE A 5 0.24 11.81 -22.49
C ILE A 5 1.62 11.29 -22.13
N LEU A 6 2.38 10.83 -23.14
CA LEU A 6 3.72 10.28 -22.89
C LEU A 6 4.66 11.37 -22.38
N THR A 7 4.70 12.53 -23.03
CA THR A 7 5.51 13.68 -22.61
C THR A 7 5.17 14.11 -21.16
N PHE A 8 3.87 14.18 -20.84
CA PHE A 8 3.43 14.47 -19.48
C PHE A 8 3.94 13.47 -18.46
N LEU A 9 3.87 12.16 -18.76
CA LEU A 9 4.31 11.11 -17.86
C LEU A 9 5.82 11.05 -17.71
N GLU A 10 6.59 11.43 -18.73
CA GLU A 10 8.05 11.54 -18.68
C GLU A 10 8.48 12.68 -17.75
N GLU A 11 7.82 13.84 -17.81
CA GLU A 11 8.09 14.96 -16.89
C GLU A 11 7.76 14.64 -15.43
N LYS A 12 6.92 13.62 -15.14
CA LYS A 12 6.57 13.19 -13.78
C LYS A 12 7.60 12.22 -13.18
N GLN A 13 8.78 12.76 -12.82
CA GLN A 13 9.87 11.95 -12.24
C GLN A 13 9.52 11.33 -10.88
N ASN A 14 8.62 11.96 -10.12
CA ASN A 14 8.24 11.51 -8.77
C ASN A 14 7.22 10.37 -8.75
N LEU A 15 6.67 9.96 -9.91
CA LEU A 15 5.72 8.86 -9.99
C LEU A 15 6.42 7.52 -10.18
N SER A 16 5.99 6.51 -9.41
CA SER A 16 6.40 5.12 -9.64
C SER A 16 5.95 4.63 -11.02
N SER A 17 6.63 3.62 -11.57
CA SER A 17 6.26 3.00 -12.86
C SER A 17 4.78 2.56 -12.88
N ASN A 18 4.28 1.92 -11.80
CA ASN A 18 2.88 1.52 -11.69
C ASN A 18 1.92 2.71 -11.66
N SER A 19 2.32 3.82 -11.03
CA SER A 19 1.51 5.05 -11.02
C SER A 19 1.45 5.68 -12.39
N LYS A 20 2.57 5.73 -13.12
CA LYS A 20 2.63 6.21 -14.50
C LYS A 20 1.72 5.38 -15.41
N GLN A 21 1.78 4.05 -15.30
CA GLN A 21 0.92 3.15 -16.07
C GLN A 21 -0.58 3.36 -15.76
N SER A 22 -0.93 3.53 -14.49
CA SER A 22 -2.30 3.82 -14.08
C SER A 22 -2.78 5.18 -14.59
N TYR A 23 -1.93 6.20 -14.55
CA TYR A 23 -2.24 7.53 -15.09
C TYR A 23 -2.40 7.48 -16.60
N LYS A 24 -1.52 6.77 -17.31
CA LYS A 24 -1.64 6.57 -18.77
C LYS A 24 -3.02 6.03 -19.11
N TYR A 25 -3.42 4.92 -18.49
CA TYR A 25 -4.71 4.29 -18.72
C TYR A 25 -5.90 5.21 -18.40
N ASP A 26 -5.83 5.95 -17.29
CA ASP A 26 -6.88 6.90 -16.90
C ASP A 26 -7.01 8.06 -17.89
N LEU A 27 -5.88 8.56 -18.42
CA LEU A 27 -5.86 9.66 -19.40
C LEU A 27 -6.30 9.21 -20.79
N GLU A 28 -5.95 8.00 -21.21
CA GLU A 28 -6.46 7.40 -22.44
C GLU A 28 -7.98 7.28 -22.39
N GLN A 29 -8.55 6.72 -21.31
CA GLN A 29 -9.99 6.63 -21.12
C GLN A 29 -10.66 8.02 -21.06
N PHE A 30 -10.01 8.99 -20.42
CA PHE A 30 -10.51 10.36 -20.39
C PHE A 30 -10.65 10.93 -21.80
N LEU A 31 -9.60 10.86 -22.63
CA LEU A 31 -9.62 11.38 -24.01
C LEU A 31 -10.55 10.60 -24.92
N ASP A 32 -10.69 9.28 -24.72
CA ASP A 32 -11.68 8.46 -25.45
C ASP A 32 -13.09 8.99 -25.26
N LEU A 33 -13.42 9.33 -24.01
CA LEU A 33 -14.75 9.79 -23.67
C LEU A 33 -15.08 11.19 -24.17
N ILE A 34 -14.12 12.13 -24.04
CA ILE A 34 -14.36 13.52 -24.44
C ILE A 34 -14.07 13.78 -25.92
N GLY A 35 -13.64 12.78 -26.70
CA GLY A 35 -13.29 12.90 -28.11
C GLY A 35 -12.15 13.87 -28.39
N GLU A 36 -11.17 13.94 -27.45
CA GLU A 36 -10.02 14.86 -27.46
C GLU A 36 -10.39 16.35 -27.46
N ARG A 37 -11.66 16.70 -27.31
CA ARG A 37 -12.15 18.09 -27.25
C ARG A 37 -12.29 18.52 -25.80
N ILE A 38 -11.32 19.28 -25.31
CA ILE A 38 -11.34 19.80 -23.94
C ILE A 38 -12.20 21.08 -23.91
N SER A 39 -13.37 20.97 -23.29
CA SER A 39 -14.31 22.05 -23.07
C SER A 39 -15.03 21.85 -21.74
N GLU A 40 -15.66 22.89 -21.23
CA GLU A 40 -16.44 22.78 -19.99
C GLU A 40 -17.54 21.72 -20.07
N THR A 41 -18.21 21.63 -21.22
CA THR A 41 -19.26 20.64 -21.46
C THR A 41 -18.71 19.21 -21.45
N SER A 42 -17.59 18.94 -22.16
CA SER A 42 -17.00 17.61 -22.20
C SER A 42 -16.49 17.18 -20.82
N LEU A 43 -15.96 18.12 -20.03
CA LEU A 43 -15.53 17.84 -18.67
C LEU A 43 -16.69 17.54 -17.73
N LYS A 44 -17.85 18.21 -17.85
CA LYS A 44 -19.07 17.90 -17.10
C LYS A 44 -19.57 16.47 -17.42
N ILE A 45 -19.53 16.08 -18.71
CA ILE A 45 -19.89 14.70 -19.12
C ILE A 45 -18.95 13.68 -18.47
N TYR A 46 -17.63 13.92 -18.54
CA TYR A 46 -16.66 13.04 -17.90
C TYR A 46 -16.88 12.96 -16.38
N GLN A 47 -17.12 14.08 -15.74
CA GLN A 47 -17.35 14.14 -14.28
C GLN A 47 -18.60 13.36 -13.86
N ALA A 48 -19.68 13.43 -14.65
CA ALA A 48 -20.87 12.64 -14.40
C ALA A 48 -20.59 11.13 -14.50
N GLN A 49 -19.78 10.68 -15.46
CA GLN A 49 -19.41 9.27 -15.56
C GLN A 49 -18.50 8.77 -14.42
N LEU A 50 -17.73 9.65 -13.78
CA LEU A 50 -16.89 9.28 -12.65
C LEU A 50 -17.70 8.70 -11.49
N SER A 51 -18.97 9.08 -11.33
CA SER A 51 -19.86 8.57 -10.28
C SER A 51 -20.04 7.04 -10.30
N ASN A 52 -19.84 6.41 -11.47
CA ASN A 52 -19.94 4.95 -11.64
C ASN A 52 -18.74 4.18 -11.05
N PHE A 53 -17.67 4.88 -10.65
CA PHE A 53 -16.47 4.25 -10.10
C PHE A 53 -16.43 4.35 -8.57
N LYS A 54 -15.68 3.45 -7.93
CA LYS A 54 -15.37 3.56 -6.50
C LYS A 54 -14.68 4.88 -6.20
N ILE A 55 -14.95 5.51 -5.07
CA ILE A 55 -14.42 6.83 -4.66
C ILE A 55 -12.88 6.92 -4.81
N SER A 56 -12.15 5.86 -4.47
CA SER A 56 -10.69 5.84 -4.61
C SER A 56 -10.25 5.94 -6.08
N ALA A 57 -10.96 5.27 -7.00
CA ALA A 57 -10.71 5.36 -8.43
C ALA A 57 -11.09 6.74 -8.98
N GLN A 58 -12.22 7.32 -8.54
CA GLN A 58 -12.61 8.68 -8.90
C GLN A 58 -11.52 9.69 -8.52
N LYS A 59 -11.02 9.64 -7.27
CA LYS A 59 -9.94 10.52 -6.80
C LYS A 59 -8.67 10.39 -7.64
N ARG A 60 -8.27 9.17 -7.97
CA ARG A 60 -7.08 8.93 -8.80
C ARG A 60 -7.27 9.49 -10.22
N LYS A 61 -8.42 9.21 -10.86
CA LYS A 61 -8.77 9.71 -12.20
C LYS A 61 -8.81 11.23 -12.24
N VAL A 62 -9.49 11.87 -11.29
CA VAL A 62 -9.54 13.34 -11.18
C VAL A 62 -8.14 13.91 -10.98
N SER A 63 -7.31 13.29 -10.13
CA SER A 63 -5.93 13.74 -9.92
C SER A 63 -5.08 13.64 -11.20
N ALA A 64 -5.16 12.53 -11.93
CA ALA A 64 -4.45 12.35 -13.18
C ALA A 64 -4.89 13.38 -14.25
N CYS A 65 -6.21 13.53 -14.44
CA CYS A 65 -6.77 14.48 -15.39
C CYS A 65 -6.42 15.94 -15.05
N ASN A 66 -6.57 16.35 -13.78
CA ASN A 66 -6.25 17.73 -13.40
C ASN A 66 -4.77 18.07 -13.60
N GLN A 67 -3.87 17.13 -13.31
CA GLN A 67 -2.44 17.34 -13.54
C GLN A 67 -2.12 17.40 -15.05
N PHE A 68 -2.82 16.61 -15.87
CA PHE A 68 -2.66 16.64 -17.32
C PHE A 68 -3.24 17.90 -17.95
N LEU A 69 -4.43 18.34 -17.52
CA LEU A 69 -5.05 19.61 -17.95
C LEU A 69 -4.15 20.81 -17.61
N TYR A 70 -3.56 20.82 -16.42
CA TYR A 70 -2.60 21.85 -16.04
C TYR A 70 -1.34 21.84 -16.91
N PHE A 71 -0.81 20.65 -17.20
CA PHE A 71 0.32 20.49 -18.10
C PHE A 71 0.01 21.01 -19.51
N LEU A 72 -1.15 20.65 -20.08
CA LEU A 72 -1.57 21.12 -21.39
C LEU A 72 -1.74 22.65 -21.44
N TYR A 73 -2.28 23.24 -20.37
CA TYR A 73 -2.40 24.68 -20.25
C TYR A 73 -1.02 25.36 -20.20
N GLN A 74 -0.09 24.86 -19.40
CA GLN A 74 1.28 25.37 -19.32
C GLN A 74 2.03 25.26 -20.66
N LYS A 75 1.77 24.23 -21.45
CA LYS A 75 2.37 24.04 -22.78
C LYS A 75 1.63 24.82 -23.90
N GLY A 76 0.63 25.61 -23.55
CA GLY A 76 -0.16 26.39 -24.53
C GLY A 76 -1.00 25.53 -25.49
N LYS A 77 -1.32 24.28 -25.11
CA LYS A 77 -2.12 23.36 -25.94
C LYS A 77 -3.62 23.54 -25.73
N ILE A 78 -4.02 24.16 -24.63
CA ILE A 78 -5.37 24.63 -24.36
C ILE A 78 -5.31 26.07 -23.90
N GLY A 79 -6.26 26.88 -24.35
CA GLY A 79 -6.28 28.34 -24.06
C GLY A 79 -6.87 28.68 -22.70
N THR A 80 -7.61 27.76 -22.08
CA THR A 80 -8.28 27.95 -20.79
C THR A 80 -7.83 26.88 -19.81
N PHE A 81 -7.60 27.28 -18.57
CA PHE A 81 -7.34 26.32 -17.48
C PHE A 81 -8.64 25.72 -17.00
N TYR A 82 -8.73 24.41 -17.14
CA TYR A 82 -9.85 23.62 -16.66
C TYR A 82 -9.46 22.75 -15.46
N ARG A 83 -10.44 22.49 -14.58
CA ARG A 83 -10.26 21.61 -13.44
C ARG A 83 -11.53 20.79 -13.16
N LEU A 84 -11.36 19.49 -12.94
CA LEU A 84 -12.40 18.60 -12.44
C LEU A 84 -12.51 18.72 -10.92
N GLU A 85 -13.73 18.67 -10.41
CA GLU A 85 -13.97 18.68 -8.98
C GLU A 85 -13.71 17.28 -8.36
N LEU A 86 -13.14 17.27 -7.17
CA LEU A 86 -13.01 16.03 -6.40
C LEU A 86 -14.41 15.61 -5.91
N PRO A 87 -14.73 14.31 -5.95
CA PRO A 87 -15.98 13.82 -5.40
C PRO A 87 -16.07 14.21 -3.92
N LYS A 88 -17.22 14.80 -3.55
CA LYS A 88 -17.51 15.11 -2.14
C LYS A 88 -17.42 13.81 -1.35
N GLN A 89 -16.54 13.78 -0.38
CA GLN A 89 -16.42 12.65 0.52
C GLN A 89 -17.54 12.75 1.53
N ALA A 90 -18.45 11.78 1.58
CA ALA A 90 -19.24 11.59 2.78
C ALA A 90 -18.24 11.39 3.94
N GLU A 91 -18.43 12.12 5.03
CA GLU A 91 -17.61 11.95 6.22
C GLU A 91 -17.57 10.47 6.57
N LYS A 92 -16.43 9.85 6.39
CA LYS A 92 -16.25 8.50 6.93
C LYS A 92 -16.36 8.67 8.44
N LYS A 93 -17.44 8.18 9.03
CA LYS A 93 -17.46 7.90 10.46
C LYS A 93 -16.16 7.13 10.73
N GLN A 94 -15.29 7.70 11.52
CA GLN A 94 -14.12 6.97 12.03
C GLN A 94 -14.70 5.82 12.87
N VAL A 95 -14.80 4.67 12.27
CA VAL A 95 -14.98 3.44 13.03
C VAL A 95 -13.67 3.30 13.78
N LYS A 96 -13.69 3.51 15.09
CA LYS A 96 -12.54 3.20 15.94
C LYS A 96 -12.27 1.73 15.72
N SER A 97 -11.14 1.42 15.14
CA SER A 97 -10.70 0.04 15.01
C SER A 97 -10.46 -0.48 16.42
N GLU A 98 -11.14 -1.53 16.81
CA GLU A 98 -10.95 -2.19 18.10
C GLU A 98 -9.74 -3.12 18.02
N LEU A 99 -9.05 -3.28 19.15
CA LEU A 99 -7.97 -4.27 19.25
C LEU A 99 -8.59 -5.67 19.28
N LEU A 100 -8.13 -6.51 18.35
CA LEU A 100 -8.61 -7.89 18.18
C LEU A 100 -7.74 -8.87 19.00
N ASP A 101 -8.33 -9.92 19.52
CA ASP A 101 -7.58 -11.06 20.03
C ASP A 101 -7.08 -11.90 18.84
N LEU A 102 -5.77 -11.85 18.62
CA LEU A 102 -5.08 -12.60 17.57
C LEU A 102 -4.23 -13.75 18.14
N SER A 103 -4.52 -14.20 19.36
CA SER A 103 -3.79 -15.32 20.02
C SER A 103 -3.83 -16.61 19.19
N SER A 104 -4.90 -16.85 18.44
CA SER A 104 -5.05 -18.00 17.55
C SER A 104 -4.04 -18.04 16.38
N PHE A 105 -3.37 -16.92 16.09
CA PHE A 105 -2.33 -16.87 15.04
C PHE A 105 -1.08 -17.66 15.40
N TRP A 106 -0.85 -17.89 16.68
CA TRP A 106 0.26 -18.67 17.19
C TRP A 106 0.00 -20.19 17.23
N GLN A 107 -1.22 -20.60 16.89
CA GLN A 107 -1.55 -22.02 16.78
C GLN A 107 -1.15 -22.56 15.40
N GLU A 108 -0.93 -23.86 15.31
CA GLU A 108 -0.64 -24.54 14.04
C GLU A 108 -1.66 -24.19 12.96
N SER A 109 -1.19 -24.21 11.71
CA SER A 109 -1.98 -23.88 10.53
C SER A 109 -1.58 -24.73 9.35
N THR A 110 -2.55 -25.04 8.49
CA THR A 110 -2.30 -25.67 7.19
C THR A 110 -1.63 -24.72 6.18
N TYR A 111 -1.53 -23.41 6.55
CA TYR A 111 -0.89 -22.38 5.75
C TYR A 111 0.28 -21.72 6.53
N PRO A 112 1.41 -22.44 6.73
CA PRO A 112 2.51 -21.95 7.56
C PRO A 112 3.12 -20.65 7.04
N GLU A 113 3.25 -20.48 5.73
CA GLU A 113 3.75 -19.23 5.14
C GLU A 113 2.76 -18.08 5.36
N GLY A 114 1.44 -18.34 5.23
CA GLY A 114 0.39 -17.36 5.51
C GLY A 114 0.40 -16.93 6.96
N ARG A 115 0.60 -17.88 7.88
CA ARG A 115 0.77 -17.65 9.32
C ARG A 115 1.97 -16.75 9.59
N LEU A 116 3.13 -17.09 9.06
CA LEU A 116 4.34 -16.29 9.26
C LEU A 116 4.19 -14.88 8.69
N ILE A 117 3.57 -14.72 7.51
CA ILE A 117 3.27 -13.40 6.93
C ILE A 117 2.38 -12.60 7.89
N ALA A 118 1.31 -13.19 8.42
CA ALA A 118 0.42 -12.53 9.37
C ALA A 118 1.17 -12.11 10.65
N LEU A 119 1.97 -13.01 11.23
CA LEU A 119 2.77 -12.74 12.43
C LEU A 119 3.80 -11.62 12.19
N LEU A 120 4.50 -11.62 11.05
CA LEU A 120 5.43 -10.54 10.70
C LEU A 120 4.74 -9.18 10.59
N ILE A 121 3.49 -9.15 10.14
CA ILE A 121 2.71 -7.90 10.07
C ILE A 121 2.26 -7.47 11.47
N VAL A 122 1.68 -8.37 12.28
CA VAL A 122 1.13 -7.99 13.60
C VAL A 122 2.19 -7.75 14.65
N GLU A 123 3.36 -8.41 14.57
CA GLU A 123 4.43 -8.24 15.55
C GLU A 123 5.41 -7.12 15.20
N LEU A 124 5.66 -6.89 13.92
CA LEU A 124 6.69 -5.97 13.45
C LEU A 124 6.14 -4.79 12.61
N GLY A 125 4.85 -4.78 12.28
CA GLY A 125 4.23 -3.76 11.45
C GLY A 125 4.73 -3.75 9.99
N LEU A 126 5.24 -4.88 9.47
CA LEU A 126 5.80 -4.95 8.13
C LEU A 126 4.73 -4.86 7.05
N LEU A 127 5.12 -4.34 5.89
CA LEU A 127 4.31 -4.41 4.67
C LEU A 127 4.56 -5.75 3.96
N PRO A 128 3.57 -6.34 3.28
CA PRO A 128 3.79 -7.54 2.47
C PRO A 128 4.92 -7.39 1.44
N SER A 129 5.10 -6.19 0.88
CA SER A 129 6.21 -5.89 -0.03
C SER A 129 7.58 -5.90 0.64
N GLU A 130 7.66 -5.56 1.92
CA GLU A 130 8.89 -5.63 2.70
C GLU A 130 9.19 -7.08 3.06
N ILE A 131 8.19 -7.84 3.50
CA ILE A 131 8.32 -9.27 3.83
C ILE A 131 8.88 -10.08 2.66
N LEU A 132 8.37 -9.85 1.45
CA LEU A 132 8.84 -10.56 0.25
C LEU A 132 10.28 -10.22 -0.16
N THR A 133 10.82 -9.11 0.31
CA THR A 133 12.19 -8.69 -0.02
C THR A 133 13.20 -8.96 1.10
N ILE A 134 12.78 -9.57 2.21
CA ILE A 134 13.67 -10.00 3.29
C ILE A 134 14.64 -11.05 2.74
N LYS A 135 15.93 -10.75 2.81
CA LYS A 135 16.99 -11.71 2.53
C LYS A 135 17.41 -12.43 3.81
N ILE A 136 17.91 -13.64 3.67
CA ILE A 136 18.44 -14.38 4.82
C ILE A 136 19.58 -13.60 5.50
N SER A 137 20.41 -12.90 4.73
CA SER A 137 21.46 -12.02 5.26
C SER A 137 20.94 -10.79 6.04
N ASP A 138 19.65 -10.48 5.96
CA ASP A 138 19.02 -9.40 6.72
C ASP A 138 18.51 -9.89 8.08
N VAL A 139 18.48 -11.21 8.33
CA VAL A 139 18.06 -11.84 9.57
C VAL A 139 19.30 -12.23 10.37
N ASN A 140 19.40 -11.75 11.59
CA ASN A 140 20.42 -12.21 12.52
C ASN A 140 19.74 -12.89 13.72
N LEU A 141 19.87 -14.21 13.79
CA LEU A 141 19.22 -15.03 14.82
C LEU A 141 19.88 -14.82 16.18
N ASP A 142 21.21 -14.69 16.24
CA ASP A 142 21.97 -14.53 17.48
C ASP A 142 21.65 -13.23 18.20
N PHE A 143 21.58 -12.13 17.42
CA PHE A 143 21.20 -10.82 17.94
C PHE A 143 19.71 -10.56 17.94
N GLN A 144 18.90 -11.50 17.42
CA GLN A 144 17.43 -11.37 17.32
C GLN A 144 17.00 -10.09 16.64
N ILE A 145 17.59 -9.78 15.50
CA ILE A 145 17.29 -8.58 14.72
C ILE A 145 16.96 -8.89 13.27
N LEU A 146 16.07 -8.08 12.72
CA LEU A 146 15.72 -8.06 11.30
C LEU A 146 16.04 -6.68 10.73
N ARG A 147 16.84 -6.66 9.66
CA ARG A 147 17.13 -5.46 8.90
C ARG A 147 16.15 -5.32 7.74
N ILE A 148 15.47 -4.19 7.66
CA ILE A 148 14.58 -3.87 6.54
C ILE A 148 15.23 -2.80 5.69
N ASN A 149 15.52 -3.16 4.44
CA ASN A 149 16.12 -2.28 3.45
C ASN A 149 15.05 -1.78 2.48
N LYS A 150 14.78 -0.48 2.46
CA LYS A 150 13.84 0.14 1.52
C LYS A 150 14.47 1.40 0.93
N ALA A 151 14.80 1.33 -0.37
CA ALA A 151 15.33 2.40 -1.23
C ALA A 151 16.17 3.50 -0.54
N SER A 152 15.59 4.30 0.35
CA SER A 152 16.26 5.43 1.04
C SER A 152 16.28 5.31 2.57
N GLN A 153 15.72 4.24 3.14
CA GLN A 153 15.62 4.08 4.60
C GLN A 153 15.94 2.64 4.99
N GLN A 154 16.90 2.49 5.88
CA GLN A 154 17.19 1.24 6.56
C GLN A 154 16.66 1.33 7.98
N ARG A 155 15.99 0.28 8.45
CA ARG A 155 15.60 0.14 9.85
C ARG A 155 15.90 -1.24 10.38
N ILE A 156 16.20 -1.29 11.66
CA ILE A 156 16.48 -2.51 12.39
C ILE A 156 15.32 -2.73 13.36
N LEU A 157 14.76 -3.93 13.32
CA LEU A 157 13.65 -4.35 14.19
C LEU A 157 14.12 -5.50 15.07
N SER A 158 13.74 -5.48 16.35
CA SER A 158 13.96 -6.62 17.23
C SER A 158 12.98 -7.73 16.88
N LEU A 159 13.48 -8.95 16.81
CA LEU A 159 12.69 -10.16 16.59
C LEU A 159 12.35 -10.80 17.95
N PRO A 160 11.07 -10.87 18.34
CA PRO A 160 10.69 -11.62 19.53
C PRO A 160 11.09 -13.09 19.39
N THR A 161 11.61 -13.70 20.47
CA THR A 161 12.05 -15.12 20.47
C THR A 161 10.98 -16.07 19.93
N LYS A 162 9.72 -15.82 20.27
CA LYS A 162 8.59 -16.63 19.77
C LYS A 162 8.44 -16.54 18.25
N LEU A 163 8.74 -15.38 17.65
CA LEU A 163 8.68 -15.18 16.20
C LEU A 163 9.86 -15.85 15.48
N LEU A 164 11.04 -15.94 16.12
CA LEU A 164 12.19 -16.65 15.58
C LEU A 164 11.86 -18.15 15.33
N ALA A 165 11.22 -18.80 16.29
CA ALA A 165 10.83 -20.21 16.17
C ALA A 165 9.88 -20.46 14.99
N GLU A 166 9.07 -19.48 14.62
CA GLU A 166 8.17 -19.55 13.46
C GLU A 166 8.87 -19.23 12.14
N LEU A 167 9.90 -18.40 12.20
CA LEU A 167 10.61 -17.91 11.02
C LEU A 167 11.64 -18.93 10.52
N GLU A 168 12.42 -19.52 11.42
CA GLU A 168 13.55 -20.38 11.12
C GLU A 168 13.18 -21.58 10.21
N PRO A 169 12.09 -22.33 10.43
CA PRO A 169 11.71 -23.47 9.59
C PRO A 169 11.31 -23.10 8.15
N LEU A 170 10.97 -21.82 7.91
CA LEU A 170 10.45 -21.33 6.63
C LEU A 170 11.48 -20.49 5.85
N MET A 171 12.71 -20.37 6.38
CA MET A 171 13.77 -19.62 5.72
C MET A 171 14.23 -20.33 4.44
N GLY A 172 14.20 -19.59 3.31
CA GLY A 172 14.80 -20.05 2.06
C GLY A 172 16.32 -19.98 2.06
N GLN A 173 16.93 -20.03 0.87
CA GLN A 173 18.39 -19.90 0.72
C GLN A 173 18.85 -18.46 0.59
N THR A 174 18.13 -17.66 -0.18
CA THR A 174 18.46 -16.25 -0.45
C THR A 174 17.45 -15.30 0.18
N TYR A 175 16.16 -15.61 0.02
CA TYR A 175 15.07 -14.82 0.58
C TYR A 175 14.29 -15.65 1.60
N LEU A 176 13.62 -14.96 2.52
CA LEU A 176 12.75 -15.60 3.49
C LEU A 176 11.70 -16.49 2.80
N PHE A 177 11.05 -15.94 1.78
CA PHE A 177 10.08 -16.64 0.94
C PHE A 177 10.54 -16.64 -0.50
N GLU A 178 10.97 -17.79 -1.02
CA GLU A 178 11.50 -17.89 -2.37
C GLU A 178 11.09 -19.14 -3.12
N LYS A 179 11.22 -19.06 -4.45
CA LYS A 179 11.19 -20.19 -5.36
C LYS A 179 12.40 -20.09 -6.28
N THR A 180 13.29 -21.11 -6.22
CA THR A 180 14.51 -21.16 -7.06
C THR A 180 15.36 -19.89 -6.97
N GLY A 181 15.60 -19.37 -5.77
CA GLY A 181 16.44 -18.20 -5.51
C GLY A 181 15.79 -16.84 -5.85
N LYS A 182 14.51 -16.83 -6.21
CA LYS A 182 13.75 -15.60 -6.49
C LYS A 182 12.61 -15.43 -5.49
N PRO A 183 12.37 -14.20 -4.99
CA PRO A 183 11.27 -13.96 -4.06
C PRO A 183 9.93 -14.26 -4.71
N TYR A 184 8.98 -14.77 -3.95
CA TYR A 184 7.61 -14.96 -4.41
C TYR A 184 6.93 -13.65 -4.81
N SER A 185 5.90 -13.74 -5.63
CA SER A 185 5.12 -12.60 -6.07
C SER A 185 4.23 -12.05 -4.96
N ARG A 186 3.86 -10.77 -5.06
CA ARG A 186 2.90 -10.15 -4.16
C ARG A 186 1.54 -10.88 -4.15
N GLN A 187 1.09 -11.38 -5.30
CA GLN A 187 -0.15 -12.15 -5.39
C GLN A 187 -0.08 -13.46 -4.60
N TRP A 188 1.09 -14.14 -4.61
CA TRP A 188 1.30 -15.33 -3.81
C TRP A 188 1.16 -15.01 -2.31
N ALA A 189 1.84 -13.96 -1.82
CA ALA A 189 1.78 -13.57 -0.41
C ALA A 189 0.34 -13.24 0.03
N PHE A 190 -0.43 -12.53 -0.81
CA PHE A 190 -1.82 -12.24 -0.48
C PHE A 190 -2.68 -13.50 -0.44
N ARG A 191 -2.50 -14.46 -1.35
CA ARG A 191 -3.24 -15.73 -1.33
C ARG A 191 -2.91 -16.55 -0.09
N GLN A 192 -1.63 -16.64 0.31
CA GLN A 192 -1.24 -17.34 1.53
C GLN A 192 -1.84 -16.68 2.77
N LEU A 193 -1.75 -15.36 2.86
CA LEU A 193 -2.33 -14.61 3.97
C LEU A 193 -3.86 -14.77 4.04
N GLU A 194 -4.56 -14.65 2.92
CA GLU A 194 -6.02 -14.79 2.84
C GLU A 194 -6.47 -16.20 3.28
N ALA A 195 -5.78 -17.25 2.82
CA ALA A 195 -6.08 -18.62 3.19
C ALA A 195 -5.90 -18.84 4.70
N PHE A 196 -4.81 -18.34 5.29
CA PHE A 196 -4.57 -18.39 6.72
C PHE A 196 -5.64 -17.63 7.51
N LEU A 197 -5.93 -16.39 7.12
CA LEU A 197 -6.94 -15.57 7.81
C LEU A 197 -8.33 -16.22 7.78
N LYS A 198 -8.69 -16.81 6.63
CA LYS A 198 -9.93 -17.58 6.50
C LYS A 198 -9.94 -18.81 7.42
N GLU A 199 -8.86 -19.57 7.52
CA GLU A 199 -8.71 -20.70 8.44
C GLU A 199 -8.94 -20.28 9.90
N LYS A 200 -8.41 -19.10 10.28
CA LYS A 200 -8.54 -18.57 11.65
C LYS A 200 -9.85 -17.79 11.92
N GLY A 201 -10.75 -17.70 10.92
CA GLY A 201 -12.04 -17.03 11.06
C GLY A 201 -12.01 -15.51 10.86
N PHE A 202 -10.93 -14.93 10.37
CA PHE A 202 -10.76 -13.48 10.15
C PHE A 202 -10.94 -13.09 8.68
N VAL A 203 -12.07 -13.46 8.07
CA VAL A 203 -12.31 -13.34 6.61
C VAL A 203 -12.23 -11.89 6.11
N ASP A 204 -12.67 -10.93 6.94
CA ASP A 204 -12.68 -9.50 6.57
C ASP A 204 -11.37 -8.77 6.90
N LEU A 205 -10.41 -9.47 7.52
CA LEU A 205 -9.15 -8.87 7.90
C LEU A 205 -8.16 -8.88 6.73
N SER A 206 -7.55 -7.75 6.48
CA SER A 206 -6.55 -7.59 5.42
C SER A 206 -5.15 -7.34 5.99
N ALA A 207 -4.12 -7.42 5.15
CA ALA A 207 -2.76 -7.02 5.55
C ALA A 207 -2.69 -5.61 6.14
N GLN A 208 -3.52 -4.68 5.63
CA GLN A 208 -3.62 -3.34 6.18
C GLN A 208 -4.30 -3.35 7.55
N GLY A 209 -5.37 -4.12 7.71
CA GLY A 209 -6.04 -4.31 9.01
C GLY A 209 -5.11 -4.93 10.05
N LEU A 210 -4.31 -5.95 9.69
CA LEU A 210 -3.29 -6.52 10.58
C LEU A 210 -2.26 -5.47 11.00
N ARG A 211 -1.83 -4.62 10.09
CA ARG A 211 -0.89 -3.53 10.40
C ARG A 211 -1.54 -2.47 11.31
N GLU A 212 -2.84 -2.25 11.19
CA GLU A 212 -3.60 -1.42 12.12
C GLU A 212 -3.63 -2.05 13.52
N GLN A 213 -3.77 -3.37 13.63
CA GLN A 213 -3.70 -4.08 14.90
C GLN A 213 -2.32 -3.91 15.58
N PHE A 214 -1.22 -3.96 14.81
CA PHE A 214 0.09 -3.62 15.33
C PHE A 214 0.11 -2.20 15.93
N ILE A 215 -0.40 -1.20 15.21
CA ILE A 215 -0.41 0.19 15.66
C ILE A 215 -1.24 0.34 16.93
N LEU A 216 -2.45 -0.23 16.96
CA LEU A 216 -3.35 -0.15 18.11
C LEU A 216 -2.71 -0.77 19.36
N ARG A 217 -2.07 -1.94 19.23
CA ARG A 217 -1.35 -2.58 20.33
C ARG A 217 -0.21 -1.71 20.86
N GLN A 218 0.61 -1.12 19.96
CA GLN A 218 1.69 -0.24 20.39
C GLN A 218 1.17 1.02 21.12
N ILE A 219 0.01 1.53 20.73
CA ILE A 219 -0.63 2.68 21.41
C ILE A 219 -1.17 2.26 22.77
N GLU A 220 -1.79 1.09 22.88
CA GLU A 220 -2.26 0.54 24.16
C GLU A 220 -1.10 0.31 25.15
N GLU A 221 0.05 -0.14 24.64
CA GLU A 221 1.30 -0.28 25.35
C GLU A 221 1.97 1.07 25.67
N LYS A 222 1.34 2.20 25.30
CA LYS A 222 1.83 3.58 25.48
C LYS A 222 3.19 3.87 24.85
N VAL A 223 3.51 3.18 23.75
CA VAL A 223 4.71 3.46 22.96
C VAL A 223 4.57 4.83 22.29
N ASP A 224 5.65 5.61 22.30
CA ASP A 224 5.66 6.92 21.65
C ASP A 224 5.40 6.85 20.14
N LEU A 225 4.65 7.82 19.60
CA LEU A 225 4.28 7.83 18.17
C LEU A 225 5.49 7.91 17.23
N TYR A 226 6.59 8.55 17.65
CA TYR A 226 7.83 8.59 16.87
C TYR A 226 8.49 7.21 16.78
N GLU A 227 8.49 6.47 17.89
CA GLU A 227 8.99 5.09 17.90
C GLU A 227 8.12 4.16 17.04
N ILE A 228 6.80 4.31 17.09
CA ILE A 228 5.89 3.57 16.20
C ILE A 228 6.15 3.94 14.74
N ALA A 229 6.27 5.23 14.42
CA ALA A 229 6.57 5.70 13.07
C ALA A 229 7.91 5.15 12.55
N LYS A 230 8.94 5.12 13.41
CA LYS A 230 10.26 4.55 13.11
C LYS A 230 10.18 3.06 12.82
N LYS A 231 9.50 2.27 13.67
CA LYS A 231 9.25 0.83 13.43
C LYS A 231 8.53 0.59 12.11
N LEU A 232 7.56 1.44 11.76
CA LEU A 232 6.77 1.34 10.54
C LEU A 232 7.47 1.90 9.29
N GLY A 233 8.62 2.58 9.43
CA GLY A 233 9.32 3.26 8.34
C GLY A 233 8.51 4.42 7.76
N LEU A 234 7.76 5.15 8.60
CA LEU A 234 6.99 6.32 8.20
C LEU A 234 7.86 7.57 8.26
N LYS A 235 7.68 8.49 7.31
CA LYS A 235 8.40 9.77 7.29
C LYS A 235 7.87 10.78 8.32
N THR A 236 6.61 10.64 8.72
CA THR A 236 5.94 11.56 9.67
C THR A 236 4.97 10.79 10.56
N VAL A 237 4.68 11.32 11.74
CA VAL A 237 3.70 10.77 12.68
C VAL A 237 2.24 11.11 12.33
N MET A 238 2.01 12.05 11.40
CA MET A 238 0.66 12.54 11.06
C MET A 238 -0.33 11.43 10.69
N THR A 239 0.16 10.35 10.07
CA THR A 239 -0.71 9.21 9.71
C THR A 239 -1.12 8.37 10.91
N LEU A 240 -0.46 8.53 12.06
CA LEU A 240 -0.74 7.81 13.31
C LEU A 240 -1.67 8.59 14.23
N GLU A 241 -1.79 9.91 14.06
CA GLU A 241 -2.63 10.76 14.92
C GLU A 241 -4.11 10.34 14.95
N LYS A 242 -4.59 9.75 13.88
CA LYS A 242 -5.98 9.25 13.79
C LYS A 242 -6.28 8.06 14.73
N TYR A 243 -5.25 7.45 15.32
CA TYR A 243 -5.38 6.32 16.26
C TYR A 243 -5.29 6.74 17.74
N ARG A 244 -5.10 8.01 18.01
CA ARG A 244 -5.08 8.62 19.35
C ARG A 244 -6.43 8.74 20.02
#